data_80b0d6855972138209804746312d0c7e
#
_entry.id   80b0d6855972138209804746312d0c7e
#
_cell.length_a   1.000
_cell.length_b   1.000
_cell.length_c   1.000
_cell.angle_alpha   90.00
_cell.angle_beta   90.00
_cell.angle_gamma   90.00
#
_symmetry.space_group_name_H-M   'P 1'
#
loop_
_entity.id
_entity.type
_entity.pdbx_description
1 polymer ?
#
loop_
_entity_poly.entity_id
_entity_poly.type
_entity_poly.pdbx_seq_one_letter_code
_entity_poly.pdbx_strand_id
1 'polypeptide(L)'
;MSKSKRAAFLTGKQKKFIINAKKGLNLTWNQFAKILNISTRNLTDWKNEKFHISFNAVKIICRKTKIKIPKNIKIKEPFWYVNKGARIGGIVVYKKYGHIGGDPEKRKKKWYEWWEREGRFKKHPIINKTLPIKKPRKSEELAEFTGIVMGDGGISKYQLTITLSFKDDKEYIKFVVKLIKKLFGVNPNVYRREKDSVDNIVVSRTKLIKFCVEKLGLKIGNKVKQQIDIPDWIKRNRNFRIACVRGLVDTDGSVFTHTYTSNGKLYSYKKLAFTNHSKPLILSVYKIIKGLGLNARLAQKESEVRIDSIKDMKRYFQIISSHNPKHLRRYLN
;
A
#
# COMPACT_ATOMS: atom_id res chain seq x y z
N MET A 1 24.68 6.26 -33.01
CA MET A 1 25.92 6.21 -32.19
C MET A 1 26.10 4.81 -31.62
N SER A 2 27.28 4.20 -31.86
CA SER A 2 27.54 2.80 -31.47
C SER A 2 27.49 2.60 -29.95
N LYS A 3 26.65 1.68 -29.49
CA LYS A 3 26.56 1.21 -28.07
C LYS A 3 27.80 0.40 -27.65
N SER A 4 28.99 0.69 -28.16
CA SER A 4 30.20 -0.12 -27.91
C SER A 4 30.95 0.30 -26.67
N LYS A 5 31.43 -0.69 -25.88
CA LYS A 5 32.36 -0.48 -24.76
C LYS A 5 33.61 0.26 -25.25
N ARG A 6 34.20 1.07 -24.38
CA ARG A 6 35.43 1.82 -24.63
C ARG A 6 36.59 1.27 -23.83
N ALA A 7 37.77 1.29 -24.38
CA ALA A 7 39.01 0.93 -23.69
C ALA A 7 39.79 2.20 -23.34
N ALA A 8 39.92 2.45 -22.03
CA ALA A 8 40.70 3.56 -21.50
C ALA A 8 42.11 3.05 -21.16
N PHE A 9 43.10 3.61 -21.86
CA PHE A 9 44.51 3.40 -21.64
C PHE A 9 45.06 4.43 -20.63
N LEU A 10 46.22 4.19 -20.06
CA LEU A 10 47.01 5.22 -19.43
C LEU A 10 47.50 6.23 -20.45
N THR A 11 47.69 7.48 -20.03
CA THR A 11 48.13 8.58 -20.90
C THR A 11 49.38 8.20 -21.75
N GLY A 12 49.34 8.50 -23.03
CA GLY A 12 50.37 8.18 -23.99
C GLY A 12 50.42 6.71 -24.49
N LYS A 13 49.77 5.77 -23.76
CA LYS A 13 49.78 4.35 -24.11
C LYS A 13 48.82 4.01 -25.26
N GLN A 14 47.67 4.70 -25.35
CA GLN A 14 46.75 4.52 -26.50
C GLN A 14 47.39 4.95 -27.80
N LYS A 15 48.07 6.13 -27.80
CA LYS A 15 48.82 6.64 -28.93
C LYS A 15 49.89 5.64 -29.42
N LYS A 16 50.70 5.12 -28.45
CA LYS A 16 51.72 4.11 -28.79
C LYS A 16 51.13 2.84 -29.34
N PHE A 17 50.06 2.34 -28.74
CA PHE A 17 49.35 1.15 -29.20
C PHE A 17 48.86 1.27 -30.66
N ILE A 18 48.23 2.40 -31.03
CA ILE A 18 47.71 2.65 -32.38
C ILE A 18 48.84 2.77 -33.39
N ILE A 19 49.95 3.50 -33.03
CA ILE A 19 51.08 3.68 -33.92
C ILE A 19 51.82 2.35 -34.16
N ASN A 20 52.06 1.57 -33.11
CA ASN A 20 52.74 0.28 -33.24
C ASN A 20 51.91 -0.72 -34.05
N ALA A 21 50.59 -0.72 -33.84
CA ALA A 21 49.67 -1.56 -34.62
C ALA A 21 49.69 -1.20 -36.15
N LYS A 22 49.69 0.10 -36.45
CA LYS A 22 49.79 0.57 -37.87
C LYS A 22 51.16 0.16 -38.48
N LYS A 23 52.25 0.34 -37.73
CA LYS A 23 53.59 -0.06 -38.19
C LYS A 23 53.69 -1.59 -38.39
N GLY A 24 53.24 -2.37 -37.45
CA GLY A 24 53.28 -3.84 -37.52
C GLY A 24 52.44 -4.45 -38.62
N LEU A 25 51.39 -3.74 -39.10
CA LEU A 25 50.60 -4.15 -40.24
C LEU A 25 51.04 -3.54 -41.57
N ASN A 26 52.06 -2.71 -41.57
CA ASN A 26 52.61 -1.99 -42.72
C ASN A 26 51.52 -1.30 -43.59
N LEU A 27 50.58 -0.59 -42.91
CA LEU A 27 49.41 0.03 -43.54
C LEU A 27 49.53 1.55 -43.58
N THR A 28 48.86 2.18 -44.57
CA THR A 28 48.57 3.62 -44.52
C THR A 28 47.47 3.93 -43.47
N TRP A 29 47.37 5.19 -43.05
CA TRP A 29 46.32 5.59 -42.10
C TRP A 29 44.91 5.35 -42.66
N ASN A 30 44.70 5.57 -43.95
CA ASN A 30 43.43 5.32 -44.63
C ASN A 30 43.05 3.83 -44.67
N GLN A 31 44.01 2.96 -44.97
CA GLN A 31 43.81 1.51 -44.95
C GLN A 31 43.53 1.01 -43.53
N PHE A 32 44.23 1.54 -42.53
CA PHE A 32 44.04 1.17 -41.16
C PHE A 32 42.66 1.60 -40.65
N ALA A 33 42.16 2.80 -41.02
CA ALA A 33 40.81 3.25 -40.71
C ALA A 33 39.74 2.34 -41.37
N LYS A 34 39.95 1.94 -42.63
CA LYS A 34 39.04 0.99 -43.34
C LYS A 34 38.94 -0.36 -42.63
N ILE A 35 40.06 -0.93 -42.16
CA ILE A 35 40.08 -2.21 -41.43
C ILE A 35 39.29 -2.11 -40.12
N LEU A 36 39.30 -0.96 -39.48
CA LEU A 36 38.57 -0.71 -38.22
C LEU A 36 37.13 -0.27 -38.46
N ASN A 37 36.73 -0.12 -39.73
CA ASN A 37 35.43 0.40 -40.15
C ASN A 37 35.08 1.74 -39.48
N ILE A 38 36.03 2.70 -39.52
CA ILE A 38 35.90 4.06 -38.99
C ILE A 38 36.44 5.12 -39.95
N SER A 39 36.07 6.38 -39.74
CA SER A 39 36.67 7.48 -40.47
C SER A 39 38.12 7.74 -40.04
N THR A 40 38.94 8.29 -40.95
CA THR A 40 40.31 8.73 -40.62
C THR A 40 40.34 9.78 -39.51
N ARG A 41 39.32 10.66 -39.43
CA ARG A 41 39.17 11.62 -38.36
C ARG A 41 39.01 10.93 -36.99
N ASN A 42 38.14 9.92 -36.88
CA ASN A 42 38.01 9.16 -35.64
C ASN A 42 39.29 8.46 -35.24
N LEU A 43 40.03 7.90 -36.21
CA LEU A 43 41.33 7.28 -35.94
C LEU A 43 42.36 8.32 -35.42
N THR A 44 42.37 9.53 -36.02
CA THR A 44 43.21 10.63 -35.58
C THR A 44 42.85 11.11 -34.14
N ASP A 45 41.57 11.22 -33.84
CA ASP A 45 41.12 11.55 -32.49
C ASP A 45 41.53 10.47 -31.47
N TRP A 46 41.50 9.21 -31.84
CA TRP A 46 41.98 8.13 -30.96
C TRP A 46 43.51 8.14 -30.85
N LYS A 47 44.24 8.37 -31.94
CA LYS A 47 45.69 8.52 -31.92
C LYS A 47 46.15 9.67 -31.01
N ASN A 48 45.41 10.76 -31.05
CA ASN A 48 45.72 11.94 -30.23
C ASN A 48 45.13 11.87 -28.81
N GLU A 49 44.57 10.71 -28.43
CA GLU A 49 43.96 10.43 -27.10
C GLU A 49 42.83 11.38 -26.70
N LYS A 50 42.23 12.09 -27.70
CA LYS A 50 41.07 12.96 -27.51
C LYS A 50 39.86 12.15 -27.01
N PHE A 51 39.72 10.93 -27.52
CA PHE A 51 38.67 9.98 -27.12
C PHE A 51 39.25 8.60 -26.88
N HIS A 52 38.63 7.85 -25.96
CA HIS A 52 38.98 6.44 -25.76
C HIS A 52 38.63 5.59 -26.98
N ILE A 53 39.52 4.68 -27.36
CA ILE A 53 39.29 3.77 -28.47
C ILE A 53 38.16 2.79 -28.17
N SER A 54 37.39 2.40 -29.20
CA SER A 54 36.37 1.34 -29.07
C SER A 54 37.05 0.02 -28.68
N PHE A 55 36.50 -0.71 -27.67
CA PHE A 55 37.03 -2.00 -27.28
C PHE A 55 36.99 -3.03 -28.43
N ASN A 56 35.99 -2.94 -29.30
CA ASN A 56 35.93 -3.76 -30.51
C ASN A 56 37.12 -3.48 -31.45
N ALA A 57 37.50 -2.20 -31.63
CA ALA A 57 38.66 -1.85 -32.43
C ALA A 57 39.95 -2.40 -31.80
N VAL A 58 40.09 -2.37 -30.47
CA VAL A 58 41.22 -3.03 -29.79
C VAL A 58 41.27 -4.52 -30.09
N LYS A 59 40.15 -5.21 -30.05
CA LYS A 59 40.07 -6.64 -30.40
C LYS A 59 40.47 -6.92 -31.84
N ILE A 60 40.01 -6.10 -32.80
CA ILE A 60 40.34 -6.21 -34.19
C ILE A 60 41.85 -6.00 -34.39
N ILE A 61 42.41 -4.95 -33.81
CA ILE A 61 43.84 -4.66 -33.84
C ILE A 61 44.67 -5.85 -33.33
N CYS A 62 44.36 -6.31 -32.10
CA CYS A 62 45.08 -7.42 -31.46
C CYS A 62 44.99 -8.71 -32.28
N ARG A 63 43.85 -9.00 -32.90
CA ARG A 63 43.69 -10.16 -33.78
C ARG A 63 44.55 -10.06 -35.05
N LYS A 64 44.55 -8.88 -35.68
CA LYS A 64 45.32 -8.65 -36.93
C LYS A 64 46.82 -8.59 -36.68
N THR A 65 47.29 -8.02 -35.58
CA THR A 65 48.70 -7.89 -35.21
C THR A 65 49.23 -9.07 -34.41
N LYS A 66 48.42 -10.05 -34.03
CA LYS A 66 48.72 -11.15 -33.11
C LYS A 66 49.27 -10.71 -31.76
N ILE A 67 49.03 -9.45 -31.35
CA ILE A 67 49.43 -8.90 -30.04
C ILE A 67 48.33 -9.22 -29.03
N LYS A 68 48.71 -9.61 -27.79
CA LYS A 68 47.77 -9.81 -26.71
C LYS A 68 47.10 -8.49 -26.28
N ILE A 69 45.85 -8.55 -25.86
CA ILE A 69 45.13 -7.37 -25.35
C ILE A 69 45.92 -6.83 -24.17
N PRO A 70 46.25 -5.53 -24.13
CA PRO A 70 47.00 -4.95 -23.02
C PRO A 70 46.31 -5.15 -21.65
N LYS A 71 47.00 -5.67 -20.66
CA LYS A 71 46.44 -5.97 -19.36
C LYS A 71 46.01 -4.71 -18.58
N ASN A 72 46.60 -3.56 -18.85
CA ASN A 72 46.41 -2.31 -18.05
C ASN A 72 45.41 -1.35 -18.74
N ILE A 73 44.36 -1.88 -19.35
CA ILE A 73 43.23 -1.08 -19.88
C ILE A 73 41.99 -1.22 -19.00
N LYS A 74 41.34 -0.11 -18.72
CA LYS A 74 40.01 -0.11 -18.06
C LYS A 74 38.93 -0.14 -19.13
N ILE A 75 38.07 -1.15 -19.09
CA ILE A 75 36.89 -1.21 -19.98
C ILE A 75 35.79 -0.34 -19.38
N LYS A 76 35.28 0.60 -20.16
CA LYS A 76 34.17 1.47 -19.79
C LYS A 76 32.91 1.05 -20.55
N GLU A 77 31.82 0.90 -19.82
CA GLU A 77 30.51 0.58 -20.39
C GLU A 77 29.99 1.70 -21.32
N PRO A 78 29.10 1.38 -22.26
CA PRO A 78 28.44 2.40 -23.08
C PRO A 78 27.83 3.51 -22.23
N PHE A 79 27.99 4.75 -22.66
CA PHE A 79 27.45 5.92 -21.94
C PHE A 79 27.98 6.17 -20.53
N TRP A 80 29.12 5.58 -20.13
CA TRP A 80 29.73 5.77 -18.80
C TRP A 80 29.86 7.24 -18.35
N TYR A 81 29.99 8.17 -19.29
CA TYR A 81 30.11 9.60 -19.03
C TYR A 81 28.75 10.26 -18.77
N VAL A 82 27.64 9.66 -19.22
CA VAL A 82 26.27 10.23 -19.09
C VAL A 82 25.83 10.27 -17.65
N ASN A 83 26.16 9.23 -16.87
CA ASN A 83 25.77 9.15 -15.46
C ASN A 83 26.36 10.30 -14.63
N LYS A 84 27.60 10.72 -14.91
CA LYS A 84 28.23 11.86 -14.24
C LYS A 84 27.53 13.18 -14.62
N GLY A 85 27.27 13.38 -15.91
CA GLY A 85 26.58 14.57 -16.42
C GLY A 85 25.13 14.68 -15.93
N ALA A 86 24.40 13.56 -15.99
CA ALA A 86 23.03 13.50 -15.50
C ALA A 86 22.92 13.79 -14.00
N ARG A 87 23.85 13.27 -13.18
CA ARG A 87 23.91 13.55 -11.74
C ARG A 87 24.17 15.05 -11.47
N ILE A 88 25.17 15.64 -12.14
CA ILE A 88 25.50 17.06 -11.96
C ILE A 88 24.32 17.93 -12.40
N GLY A 89 23.75 17.65 -13.58
CA GLY A 89 22.58 18.37 -14.09
C GLY A 89 21.38 18.28 -13.15
N GLY A 90 21.10 17.09 -12.61
CA GLY A 90 20.05 16.91 -11.62
C GLY A 90 20.26 17.74 -10.35
N ILE A 91 21.48 17.77 -9.82
CA ILE A 91 21.82 18.57 -8.63
C ILE A 91 21.65 20.07 -8.90
N VAL A 92 22.11 20.55 -10.05
CA VAL A 92 21.98 21.98 -10.44
C VAL A 92 20.50 22.37 -10.54
N VAL A 93 19.70 21.56 -11.22
CA VAL A 93 18.25 21.79 -11.37
C VAL A 93 17.56 21.79 -10.01
N TYR A 94 17.89 20.81 -9.13
CA TYR A 94 17.31 20.73 -7.79
C TYR A 94 17.69 21.95 -6.93
N LYS A 95 18.97 22.38 -6.95
CA LYS A 95 19.40 23.59 -6.24
C LYS A 95 18.69 24.85 -6.72
N LYS A 96 18.42 24.95 -8.03
CA LYS A 96 17.79 26.13 -8.64
C LYS A 96 16.28 26.20 -8.39
N TYR A 97 15.59 25.07 -8.43
CA TYR A 97 14.12 25.00 -8.47
C TYR A 97 13.50 24.26 -7.28
N GLY A 98 14.28 23.66 -6.39
CA GLY A 98 13.80 22.83 -5.27
C GLY A 98 13.21 21.49 -5.67
N HIS A 99 13.15 21.17 -6.97
CA HIS A 99 12.62 19.91 -7.52
C HIS A 99 13.25 19.56 -8.86
N ILE A 100 13.13 18.31 -9.29
CA ILE A 100 13.61 17.82 -10.58
C ILE A 100 12.44 17.68 -11.55
N GLY A 101 12.64 18.07 -12.81
CA GLY A 101 11.68 17.82 -13.90
C GLY A 101 10.70 18.95 -14.19
N GLY A 102 11.05 20.18 -13.91
CA GLY A 102 10.26 21.38 -14.22
C GLY A 102 9.07 21.60 -13.28
N ASP A 103 8.20 22.54 -13.59
CA ASP A 103 7.06 22.92 -12.78
C ASP A 103 6.08 21.72 -12.58
N PRO A 104 5.85 21.25 -11.34
CA PRO A 104 4.98 20.12 -11.05
C PRO A 104 3.53 20.33 -11.49
N GLU A 105 3.00 21.54 -11.33
CA GLU A 105 1.61 21.84 -11.68
C GLU A 105 1.40 21.86 -13.20
N LYS A 106 2.34 22.43 -13.95
CA LYS A 106 2.32 22.37 -15.43
C LYS A 106 2.41 20.93 -15.94
N ARG A 107 3.27 20.09 -15.30
CA ARG A 107 3.38 18.67 -15.66
C ARG A 107 2.09 17.91 -15.38
N LYS A 108 1.50 18.16 -14.21
CA LYS A 108 0.23 17.56 -13.80
C LYS A 108 -0.90 17.93 -14.76
N LYS A 109 -1.01 19.22 -15.09
CA LYS A 109 -1.99 19.73 -16.06
C LYS A 109 -1.83 19.05 -17.43
N LYS A 110 -0.62 19.09 -18.01
CA LYS A 110 -0.33 18.44 -19.31
C LYS A 110 -0.58 16.93 -19.27
N TRP A 111 -0.30 16.26 -18.13
CA TRP A 111 -0.58 14.85 -17.98
C TRP A 111 -2.08 14.56 -17.99
N TYR A 112 -2.91 15.38 -17.31
CA TYR A 112 -4.36 15.23 -17.32
C TYR A 112 -4.94 15.52 -18.72
N GLU A 113 -4.48 16.56 -19.41
CA GLU A 113 -4.88 16.87 -20.78
C GLU A 113 -4.60 15.69 -21.73
N TRP A 114 -3.39 15.12 -21.64
CA TRP A 114 -3.04 13.93 -22.40
C TRP A 114 -3.88 12.71 -21.96
N TRP A 115 -4.09 12.52 -20.67
CA TRP A 115 -4.89 11.41 -20.12
C TRP A 115 -6.32 11.43 -20.63
N GLU A 116 -6.99 12.58 -20.58
CA GLU A 116 -8.37 12.72 -21.06
C GLU A 116 -8.48 12.51 -22.57
N ARG A 117 -7.52 13.03 -23.35
CA ARG A 117 -7.54 12.93 -24.80
C ARG A 117 -7.16 11.53 -25.31
N GLU A 118 -6.14 10.88 -24.72
CA GLU A 118 -5.54 9.67 -25.24
C GLU A 118 -5.30 8.58 -24.20
N GLY A 119 -4.75 8.94 -23.04
CA GLY A 119 -4.19 7.98 -22.07
C GLY A 119 -5.23 7.00 -21.54
N ARG A 120 -6.43 7.46 -21.25
CA ARG A 120 -7.51 6.64 -20.70
C ARG A 120 -8.01 5.54 -21.64
N PHE A 121 -7.77 5.70 -22.94
CA PHE A 121 -8.18 4.73 -23.97
C PHE A 121 -7.07 3.72 -24.30
N LYS A 122 -5.81 4.02 -23.96
CA LYS A 122 -4.67 3.14 -24.22
C LYS A 122 -4.49 2.11 -23.10
N LYS A 123 -4.07 0.90 -23.45
CA LYS A 123 -3.62 -0.08 -22.45
C LYS A 123 -2.19 0.27 -22.03
N HIS A 124 -2.00 0.67 -20.78
CA HIS A 124 -0.69 0.96 -20.22
C HIS A 124 -0.33 -0.11 -19.18
N PRO A 125 0.88 -0.71 -19.25
CA PRO A 125 1.31 -1.71 -18.27
C PRO A 125 1.48 -1.14 -16.86
N ILE A 126 1.75 0.18 -16.75
CA ILE A 126 2.01 0.86 -15.47
C ILE A 126 0.77 1.56 -14.92
N ILE A 127 -0.15 2.02 -15.79
CA ILE A 127 -1.37 2.71 -15.35
C ILE A 127 -2.46 1.69 -15.14
N ASN A 128 -2.65 1.30 -13.91
CA ASN A 128 -3.69 0.34 -13.53
C ASN A 128 -5.09 0.98 -13.58
N LYS A 129 -5.99 0.39 -14.35
CA LYS A 129 -7.42 0.69 -14.24
C LYS A 129 -7.90 0.27 -12.85
N THR A 130 -8.72 1.10 -12.22
CA THR A 130 -9.31 0.76 -10.91
C THR A 130 -10.12 -0.52 -11.03
N LEU A 131 -9.74 -1.53 -10.26
CA LEU A 131 -10.39 -2.84 -10.28
C LEU A 131 -11.85 -2.73 -9.81
N PRO A 132 -12.78 -3.45 -10.45
CA PRO A 132 -14.18 -3.39 -10.09
C PRO A 132 -14.45 -4.02 -8.72
N ILE A 133 -15.59 -3.66 -8.13
CA ILE A 133 -16.20 -4.30 -6.98
C ILE A 133 -17.68 -4.52 -7.27
N LYS A 134 -18.29 -5.50 -6.61
CA LYS A 134 -19.74 -5.59 -6.48
C LYS A 134 -20.21 -4.41 -5.61
N LYS A 135 -21.31 -3.76 -5.96
CA LYS A 135 -21.92 -2.69 -5.18
C LYS A 135 -23.18 -3.23 -4.50
N PRO A 136 -23.12 -3.64 -3.23
CA PRO A 136 -24.27 -4.20 -2.55
C PRO A 136 -25.35 -3.13 -2.31
N ARG A 137 -26.59 -3.58 -2.29
CA ARG A 137 -27.72 -2.77 -1.77
C ARG A 137 -27.63 -2.72 -0.25
N LYS A 138 -28.28 -1.72 0.38
CA LYS A 138 -28.39 -1.64 1.84
C LYS A 138 -29.02 -2.91 2.39
N SER A 139 -28.37 -3.53 3.34
CA SER A 139 -28.77 -4.80 3.98
C SER A 139 -28.23 -4.88 5.40
N GLU A 140 -28.70 -5.82 6.18
CA GLU A 140 -28.20 -6.10 7.53
C GLU A 140 -26.71 -6.46 7.49
N GLU A 141 -26.29 -7.28 6.54
CA GLU A 141 -24.88 -7.64 6.38
C GLU A 141 -23.98 -6.44 6.06
N LEU A 142 -24.49 -5.49 5.26
CA LEU A 142 -23.75 -4.26 4.95
C LEU A 142 -23.69 -3.32 6.17
N ALA A 143 -24.76 -3.29 6.98
CA ALA A 143 -24.78 -2.54 8.23
C ALA A 143 -23.83 -3.13 9.27
N GLU A 144 -23.75 -4.46 9.37
CA GLU A 144 -22.80 -5.16 10.23
C GLU A 144 -21.35 -4.90 9.79
N PHE A 145 -21.07 -5.05 8.49
CA PHE A 145 -19.77 -4.68 7.93
C PHE A 145 -19.39 -3.23 8.27
N THR A 146 -20.35 -2.30 8.19
CA THR A 146 -20.12 -0.90 8.56
C THR A 146 -19.76 -0.77 10.03
N GLY A 147 -20.45 -1.50 10.93
CA GLY A 147 -20.11 -1.57 12.35
C GLY A 147 -18.71 -2.11 12.60
N ILE A 148 -18.34 -3.22 11.96
CA ILE A 148 -17.00 -3.81 12.04
C ILE A 148 -15.92 -2.79 11.62
N VAL A 149 -16.12 -2.08 10.52
CA VAL A 149 -15.16 -1.06 10.06
C VAL A 149 -15.09 0.14 11.00
N MET A 150 -16.20 0.52 11.62
CA MET A 150 -16.23 1.60 12.61
C MET A 150 -15.52 1.19 13.92
N GLY A 151 -15.57 -0.08 14.32
CA GLY A 151 -14.80 -0.64 15.43
C GLY A 151 -13.31 -0.82 15.04
N ASP A 152 -12.92 -2.00 14.63
CA ASP A 152 -11.52 -2.39 14.36
C ASP A 152 -11.00 -2.05 12.95
N GLY A 153 -11.82 -1.37 12.11
CA GLY A 153 -11.42 -0.99 10.77
C GLY A 153 -10.65 0.33 10.70
N GLY A 154 -9.79 0.46 9.72
CA GLY A 154 -9.11 1.69 9.33
C GLY A 154 -9.24 1.92 7.82
N ILE A 155 -9.57 3.14 7.40
CA ILE A 155 -9.70 3.51 5.99
C ILE A 155 -8.62 4.53 5.65
N SER A 156 -7.76 4.17 4.71
CA SER A 156 -6.82 5.08 4.05
C SER A 156 -7.32 5.46 2.65
N LYS A 157 -6.59 6.33 1.96
CA LYS A 157 -6.93 6.75 0.59
C LYS A 157 -7.08 5.58 -0.41
N TYR A 158 -6.37 4.47 -0.19
CA TYR A 158 -6.30 3.36 -1.15
C TYR A 158 -6.63 1.99 -0.55
N GLN A 159 -6.83 1.92 0.76
CA GLN A 159 -6.87 0.65 1.48
C GLN A 159 -7.83 0.68 2.66
N LEU A 160 -8.58 -0.39 2.81
CA LEU A 160 -9.31 -0.76 4.03
C LEU A 160 -8.51 -1.83 4.76
N THR A 161 -8.32 -1.65 6.06
CA THR A 161 -7.69 -2.64 6.95
C THR A 161 -8.59 -2.89 8.14
N ILE A 162 -8.82 -4.15 8.51
CA ILE A 162 -9.49 -4.56 9.75
C ILE A 162 -8.49 -5.38 10.54
N THR A 163 -8.21 -4.99 11.79
CA THR A 163 -7.18 -5.59 12.66
C THR A 163 -7.84 -6.38 13.78
N LEU A 164 -7.61 -7.69 13.84
CA LEU A 164 -8.22 -8.61 14.81
C LEU A 164 -7.16 -9.49 15.46
N SER A 165 -7.39 -9.95 16.70
CA SER A 165 -6.51 -10.91 17.38
C SER A 165 -6.55 -12.27 16.69
N PHE A 166 -5.41 -12.78 16.22
CA PHE A 166 -5.38 -14.13 15.65
C PHE A 166 -5.53 -15.24 16.69
N LYS A 167 -5.31 -14.92 17.96
CA LYS A 167 -5.47 -15.86 19.09
C LYS A 167 -6.94 -16.00 19.46
N ASP A 168 -7.60 -14.87 19.71
CA ASP A 168 -8.95 -14.84 20.26
C ASP A 168 -10.04 -14.83 19.19
N ASP A 169 -9.78 -14.22 18.02
CA ASP A 169 -10.78 -13.95 16.99
C ASP A 169 -10.59 -14.80 15.71
N LYS A 170 -9.91 -15.94 15.81
CA LYS A 170 -9.56 -16.81 14.63
C LYS A 170 -10.76 -17.16 13.75
N GLU A 171 -11.87 -17.55 14.35
CA GLU A 171 -13.09 -17.87 13.59
C GLU A 171 -13.79 -16.61 13.09
N TYR A 172 -13.73 -15.53 13.86
CA TYR A 172 -14.30 -14.24 13.47
C TYR A 172 -13.57 -13.62 12.27
N ILE A 173 -12.25 -13.76 12.21
CA ILE A 173 -11.45 -13.39 11.01
C ILE A 173 -12.00 -14.08 9.76
N LYS A 174 -12.28 -15.39 9.84
CA LYS A 174 -12.85 -16.15 8.71
C LYS A 174 -14.25 -15.62 8.33
N PHE A 175 -15.07 -15.28 9.33
CA PHE A 175 -16.39 -14.67 9.11
C PHE A 175 -16.26 -13.34 8.39
N VAL A 176 -15.41 -12.43 8.85
CA VAL A 176 -15.20 -11.11 8.25
C VAL A 176 -14.69 -11.22 6.80
N VAL A 177 -13.75 -12.13 6.53
CA VAL A 177 -13.26 -12.42 5.17
C VAL A 177 -14.39 -12.88 4.25
N LYS A 178 -15.25 -13.81 4.71
CA LYS A 178 -16.41 -14.29 3.95
C LYS A 178 -17.43 -13.18 3.71
N LEU A 179 -17.67 -12.33 4.71
CA LEU A 179 -18.58 -11.19 4.61
C LEU A 179 -18.12 -10.19 3.55
N ILE A 180 -16.84 -9.81 3.56
CA ILE A 180 -16.25 -8.91 2.55
C ILE A 180 -16.38 -9.52 1.15
N LYS A 181 -16.04 -10.80 0.99
CA LYS A 181 -16.16 -11.51 -0.29
C LYS A 181 -17.61 -11.54 -0.79
N LYS A 182 -18.56 -11.83 0.08
CA LYS A 182 -20.00 -11.87 -0.25
C LYS A 182 -20.51 -10.51 -0.69
N LEU A 183 -20.19 -9.45 0.05
CA LEU A 183 -20.67 -8.10 -0.20
C LEU A 183 -20.04 -7.47 -1.44
N PHE A 184 -18.74 -7.58 -1.60
CA PHE A 184 -18.00 -6.79 -2.60
C PHE A 184 -17.41 -7.61 -3.74
N GLY A 185 -17.48 -8.96 -3.68
CA GLY A 185 -16.87 -9.84 -4.68
C GLY A 185 -15.33 -9.76 -4.69
N VAL A 186 -14.73 -9.34 -3.59
CA VAL A 186 -13.27 -9.18 -3.45
C VAL A 186 -12.74 -10.12 -2.39
N ASN A 187 -11.68 -10.84 -2.69
CA ASN A 187 -10.94 -11.61 -1.70
C ASN A 187 -9.97 -10.67 -0.96
N PRO A 188 -10.14 -10.44 0.35
CA PRO A 188 -9.15 -9.71 1.13
C PRO A 188 -7.88 -10.52 1.33
N ASN A 189 -6.75 -9.85 1.48
CA ASN A 189 -5.52 -10.47 1.95
C ASN A 189 -5.48 -10.45 3.47
N VAL A 190 -4.94 -11.50 4.09
CA VAL A 190 -4.76 -11.58 5.54
C VAL A 190 -3.26 -11.62 5.82
N TYR A 191 -2.77 -10.63 6.54
CA TYR A 191 -1.35 -10.50 6.91
C TYR A 191 -1.19 -10.64 8.42
N ARG A 192 -0.43 -11.65 8.84
CA ARG A 192 -0.11 -11.88 10.25
C ARG A 192 0.98 -10.93 10.73
N ARG A 193 0.77 -10.34 11.89
CA ARG A 193 1.74 -9.55 12.64
C ARG A 193 1.96 -10.21 14.00
N GLU A 194 2.90 -11.13 14.06
CA GLU A 194 3.16 -11.94 15.25
C GLU A 194 3.55 -11.10 16.46
N LYS A 195 4.35 -10.04 16.26
CA LYS A 195 4.77 -9.12 17.33
C LYS A 195 3.60 -8.55 18.11
N ASP A 196 2.50 -8.23 17.44
CA ASP A 196 1.33 -7.59 18.05
C ASP A 196 0.19 -8.59 18.30
N SER A 197 0.39 -9.87 17.97
CA SER A 197 -0.62 -10.94 18.05
C SER A 197 -1.90 -10.65 17.26
N VAL A 198 -1.80 -9.98 16.09
CA VAL A 198 -2.94 -9.60 15.25
C VAL A 198 -2.79 -10.07 13.82
N ASP A 199 -3.94 -10.33 13.18
CA ASP A 199 -4.08 -10.48 11.73
C ASP A 199 -4.76 -9.23 11.16
N ASN A 200 -4.17 -8.67 10.10
CA ASN A 200 -4.72 -7.56 9.34
C ASN A 200 -5.44 -8.09 8.10
N ILE A 201 -6.75 -7.92 8.03
CA ILE A 201 -7.58 -8.19 6.86
C ILE A 201 -7.54 -6.95 5.98
N VAL A 202 -6.96 -7.05 4.78
CA VAL A 202 -6.61 -5.90 3.95
C VAL A 202 -7.29 -5.99 2.59
N VAL A 203 -7.94 -4.91 2.16
CA VAL A 203 -8.51 -4.74 0.83
C VAL A 203 -7.96 -3.47 0.16
N SER A 204 -7.11 -3.65 -0.84
CA SER A 204 -6.53 -2.54 -1.63
C SER A 204 -7.35 -2.34 -2.91
N ARG A 205 -8.50 -1.67 -2.79
CA ARG A 205 -9.43 -1.39 -3.89
C ARG A 205 -9.98 0.04 -3.77
N THR A 206 -9.49 0.96 -4.59
CA THR A 206 -9.93 2.36 -4.59
C THR A 206 -11.45 2.51 -4.75
N LYS A 207 -12.09 1.64 -5.57
CA LYS A 207 -13.55 1.64 -5.72
C LYS A 207 -14.29 1.25 -4.45
N LEU A 208 -13.70 0.35 -3.61
CA LEU A 208 -14.27 0.02 -2.31
C LEU A 208 -14.19 1.20 -1.35
N ILE A 209 -13.02 1.86 -1.29
CA ILE A 209 -12.84 3.05 -0.45
C ILE A 209 -13.85 4.14 -0.84
N LYS A 210 -13.97 4.42 -2.14
CA LYS A 210 -14.97 5.38 -2.64
C LYS A 210 -16.39 4.98 -2.25
N PHE A 211 -16.77 3.71 -2.37
CA PHE A 211 -18.06 3.19 -1.94
C PHE A 211 -18.28 3.37 -0.43
N CYS A 212 -17.29 3.03 0.41
CA CYS A 212 -17.35 3.19 1.86
C CYS A 212 -17.57 4.65 2.26
N VAL A 213 -16.88 5.58 1.60
CA VAL A 213 -17.01 7.02 1.91
C VAL A 213 -18.34 7.59 1.40
N GLU A 214 -18.64 7.39 0.11
CA GLU A 214 -19.78 8.07 -0.55
C GLU A 214 -21.14 7.42 -0.25
N LYS A 215 -21.17 6.10 -0.06
CA LYS A 215 -22.44 5.35 0.08
C LYS A 215 -22.69 4.88 1.50
N LEU A 216 -21.64 4.56 2.28
CA LEU A 216 -21.80 4.12 3.66
C LEU A 216 -21.64 5.27 4.67
N GLY A 217 -21.07 6.42 4.28
CA GLY A 217 -20.82 7.55 5.17
C GLY A 217 -19.60 7.37 6.08
N LEU A 218 -18.71 6.42 5.76
CA LEU A 218 -17.47 6.21 6.50
C LEU A 218 -16.44 7.28 6.12
N LYS A 219 -15.47 7.54 7.01
CA LYS A 219 -14.47 8.59 6.82
C LYS A 219 -13.06 8.02 6.71
N ILE A 220 -12.22 8.66 5.88
CA ILE A 220 -10.79 8.33 5.77
C ILE A 220 -10.04 8.96 6.94
N GLY A 221 -9.12 8.21 7.55
CA GLY A 221 -8.20 8.71 8.57
C GLY A 221 -8.60 8.37 10.01
N ASN A 222 -8.20 9.22 10.96
CA ASN A 222 -8.34 8.93 12.38
C ASN A 222 -9.79 9.11 12.86
N LYS A 223 -10.44 8.01 13.21
CA LYS A 223 -11.84 7.93 13.65
C LYS A 223 -12.12 8.72 14.94
N VAL A 224 -11.19 8.68 15.89
CA VAL A 224 -11.32 9.37 17.17
C VAL A 224 -11.29 10.89 17.00
N LYS A 225 -10.32 11.40 16.24
CA LYS A 225 -10.25 12.85 15.93
C LYS A 225 -11.49 13.36 15.18
N GLN A 226 -12.08 12.52 14.36
CA GLN A 226 -13.25 12.86 13.54
C GLN A 226 -14.57 12.69 14.29
N GLN A 227 -14.55 12.14 15.50
CA GLN A 227 -15.74 11.84 16.29
C GLN A 227 -16.84 11.21 15.44
N ILE A 228 -16.53 10.00 14.91
CA ILE A 228 -17.44 9.27 14.01
C ILE A 228 -18.75 8.90 14.70
N ASP A 229 -19.80 8.74 13.93
CA ASP A 229 -21.10 8.29 14.40
C ASP A 229 -21.72 7.26 13.45
N ILE A 230 -22.73 6.54 13.89
CA ILE A 230 -23.50 5.61 13.07
C ILE A 230 -24.17 6.38 11.92
N PRO A 231 -23.98 5.97 10.66
CA PRO A 231 -24.59 6.63 9.51
C PRO A 231 -26.13 6.63 9.56
N ASP A 232 -26.76 7.70 9.09
CA ASP A 232 -28.22 7.88 9.15
C ASP A 232 -29.02 6.78 8.45
N TRP A 233 -28.50 6.22 7.37
CA TRP A 233 -29.17 5.12 6.68
C TRP A 233 -29.32 3.86 7.55
N ILE A 234 -28.41 3.67 8.51
CA ILE A 234 -28.48 2.59 9.51
C ILE A 234 -29.48 2.99 10.62
N LYS A 235 -29.39 4.23 11.11
CA LYS A 235 -30.28 4.72 12.20
C LYS A 235 -31.77 4.63 11.85
N ARG A 236 -32.14 4.74 10.57
CA ARG A 236 -33.52 4.73 10.09
C ARG A 236 -34.18 3.36 10.06
N ASN A 237 -33.41 2.25 10.14
CA ASN A 237 -33.95 0.90 10.02
C ASN A 237 -33.57 0.08 11.27
N ARG A 238 -34.56 -0.55 11.89
CA ARG A 238 -34.38 -1.35 13.14
C ARG A 238 -33.38 -2.48 12.94
N ASN A 239 -33.52 -3.26 11.86
CA ASN A 239 -32.64 -4.41 11.62
C ASN A 239 -31.22 -3.98 11.31
N PHE A 240 -31.03 -2.85 10.59
CA PHE A 240 -29.69 -2.31 10.32
C PHE A 240 -29.03 -1.80 11.59
N ARG A 241 -29.80 -1.20 12.53
CA ARG A 241 -29.28 -0.81 13.86
C ARG A 241 -28.77 -2.02 14.63
N ILE A 242 -29.56 -3.11 14.66
CA ILE A 242 -29.18 -4.36 15.32
C ILE A 242 -27.88 -4.92 14.72
N ALA A 243 -27.81 -5.05 13.41
CA ALA A 243 -26.65 -5.59 12.73
C ALA A 243 -25.40 -4.73 12.90
N CYS A 244 -25.55 -3.39 12.84
CA CYS A 244 -24.43 -2.46 13.06
C CYS A 244 -23.89 -2.54 14.49
N VAL A 245 -24.78 -2.57 15.50
CA VAL A 245 -24.39 -2.70 16.91
C VAL A 245 -23.73 -4.06 17.15
N ARG A 246 -24.19 -5.15 16.52
CA ARG A 246 -23.49 -6.43 16.54
C ARG A 246 -22.06 -6.31 16.07
N GLY A 247 -21.84 -5.75 14.88
CA GLY A 247 -20.49 -5.57 14.32
C GLY A 247 -19.59 -4.70 15.21
N LEU A 248 -20.14 -3.63 15.82
CA LEU A 248 -19.41 -2.78 16.77
C LEU A 248 -19.04 -3.53 18.06
N VAL A 249 -19.97 -4.29 18.64
CA VAL A 249 -19.70 -5.05 19.86
C VAL A 249 -18.80 -6.25 19.61
N ASP A 250 -18.91 -6.88 18.46
CA ASP A 250 -18.03 -8.00 18.08
C ASP A 250 -16.55 -7.59 17.92
N THR A 251 -16.30 -6.28 17.72
CA THR A 251 -14.96 -5.69 17.62
C THR A 251 -14.53 -5.00 18.93
N ASP A 252 -15.19 -3.90 19.29
CA ASP A 252 -14.83 -3.04 20.43
C ASP A 252 -15.57 -3.42 21.75
N GLY A 253 -16.37 -4.48 21.72
CA GLY A 253 -17.11 -4.94 22.88
C GLY A 253 -16.39 -6.03 23.68
N SER A 254 -16.86 -6.21 24.91
CA SER A 254 -16.39 -7.27 25.80
C SER A 254 -17.54 -7.88 26.60
N VAL A 255 -17.58 -9.20 26.60
CA VAL A 255 -18.41 -9.98 27.55
C VAL A 255 -17.48 -10.48 28.64
N PHE A 256 -17.82 -10.21 29.92
CA PHE A 256 -16.98 -10.57 31.04
C PHE A 256 -17.81 -10.96 32.24
N THR A 257 -17.22 -11.72 33.17
CA THR A 257 -17.81 -12.10 34.45
C THR A 257 -17.39 -11.07 35.48
N HIS A 258 -18.38 -10.48 36.14
CA HIS A 258 -18.18 -9.59 37.32
C HIS A 258 -18.48 -10.35 38.58
N THR A 259 -17.49 -10.48 39.44
CA THR A 259 -17.60 -11.20 40.69
C THR A 259 -17.44 -10.23 41.85
N TYR A 260 -18.31 -10.32 42.86
CA TYR A 260 -18.19 -9.56 44.10
C TYR A 260 -18.74 -10.36 45.28
N THR A 261 -18.24 -10.05 46.45
CA THR A 261 -18.72 -10.66 47.72
C THR A 261 -19.61 -9.67 48.46
N SER A 262 -20.78 -10.11 48.88
CA SER A 262 -21.68 -9.35 49.72
C SER A 262 -22.26 -10.27 50.81
N ASN A 263 -22.20 -9.84 52.09
CA ASN A 263 -22.65 -10.62 53.27
C ASN A 263 -22.08 -12.06 53.27
N GLY A 264 -20.79 -12.22 52.96
CA GLY A 264 -20.10 -13.51 52.92
C GLY A 264 -20.47 -14.42 51.73
N LYS A 265 -21.37 -14.01 50.85
CA LYS A 265 -21.78 -14.76 49.67
C LYS A 265 -21.09 -14.19 48.41
N LEU A 266 -20.55 -15.08 47.58
CA LEU A 266 -19.96 -14.73 46.31
C LEU A 266 -21.04 -14.65 45.22
N TYR A 267 -21.11 -13.52 44.55
CA TYR A 267 -22.01 -13.28 43.41
C TYR A 267 -21.20 -13.15 42.15
N SER A 268 -21.69 -13.78 41.06
CA SER A 268 -21.03 -13.78 39.78
C SER A 268 -22.05 -13.54 38.66
N TYR A 269 -21.84 -12.49 37.88
CA TYR A 269 -22.77 -12.07 36.82
C TYR A 269 -22.03 -11.81 35.50
N LYS A 270 -22.62 -12.24 34.41
CA LYS A 270 -22.18 -11.87 33.08
C LYS A 270 -22.62 -10.45 32.76
N LYS A 271 -21.68 -9.65 32.27
CA LYS A 271 -21.90 -8.26 31.85
C LYS A 271 -21.34 -8.04 30.44
N LEU A 272 -21.89 -7.04 29.74
CA LEU A 272 -21.40 -6.58 28.46
C LEU A 272 -20.99 -5.12 28.58
N ALA A 273 -19.83 -4.81 27.98
CA ALA A 273 -19.35 -3.45 27.82
C ALA A 273 -19.01 -3.20 26.34
N PHE A 274 -19.36 -2.03 25.84
CA PHE A 274 -18.90 -1.48 24.56
C PHE A 274 -18.17 -0.17 24.85
N THR A 275 -16.89 -0.10 24.52
CA THR A 275 -16.02 1.04 24.81
C THR A 275 -15.54 1.69 23.53
N ASN A 276 -15.63 3.01 23.42
CA ASN A 276 -15.10 3.75 22.29
C ASN A 276 -14.73 5.19 22.69
N HIS A 277 -13.81 5.80 21.94
CA HIS A 277 -13.39 7.19 22.18
C HIS A 277 -14.21 8.22 21.39
N SER A 278 -15.12 7.81 20.52
CA SER A 278 -16.05 8.70 19.85
C SER A 278 -17.33 8.85 20.65
N LYS A 279 -17.53 10.01 21.28
CA LYS A 279 -18.75 10.29 22.04
C LYS A 279 -20.04 10.16 21.23
N PRO A 280 -20.15 10.68 19.99
CA PRO A 280 -21.37 10.47 19.19
C PRO A 280 -21.68 9.00 18.96
N LEU A 281 -20.65 8.16 18.71
CA LEU A 281 -20.82 6.73 18.50
C LEU A 281 -21.34 6.03 19.77
N ILE A 282 -20.74 6.32 20.93
CA ILE A 282 -21.19 5.80 22.24
C ILE A 282 -22.66 6.16 22.47
N LEU A 283 -23.04 7.42 22.30
CA LEU A 283 -24.42 7.88 22.49
C LEU A 283 -25.39 7.22 21.53
N SER A 284 -24.99 7.02 20.27
CA SER A 284 -25.81 6.33 19.27
C SER A 284 -26.01 4.85 19.64
N VAL A 285 -24.97 4.13 20.05
CA VAL A 285 -25.05 2.74 20.52
C VAL A 285 -25.94 2.65 21.75
N TYR A 286 -25.75 3.52 22.73
CA TYR A 286 -26.59 3.60 23.94
C TYR A 286 -28.07 3.78 23.59
N LYS A 287 -28.40 4.78 22.74
CA LYS A 287 -29.78 5.05 22.31
C LYS A 287 -30.40 3.85 21.57
N ILE A 288 -29.62 3.18 20.71
CA ILE A 288 -30.08 2.00 20.00
C ILE A 288 -30.40 0.86 20.95
N ILE A 289 -29.49 0.54 21.89
CA ILE A 289 -29.68 -0.53 22.88
C ILE A 289 -30.91 -0.23 23.75
N LYS A 290 -31.06 1.01 24.23
CA LYS A 290 -32.26 1.44 25.00
C LYS A 290 -33.54 1.32 24.15
N GLY A 291 -33.51 1.76 22.90
CA GLY A 291 -34.63 1.66 21.95
C GLY A 291 -35.03 0.23 21.57
N LEU A 292 -34.16 -0.75 21.82
CA LEU A 292 -34.48 -2.18 21.71
C LEU A 292 -35.10 -2.75 23.00
N GLY A 293 -35.33 -1.91 24.03
CA GLY A 293 -35.91 -2.29 25.31
C GLY A 293 -34.93 -2.98 26.24
N LEU A 294 -33.63 -2.80 26.03
CA LEU A 294 -32.59 -3.30 26.94
C LEU A 294 -32.15 -2.22 27.91
N ASN A 295 -32.01 -2.58 29.17
CA ASN A 295 -31.55 -1.63 30.18
C ASN A 295 -30.03 -1.49 30.12
N ALA A 296 -29.55 -0.43 29.43
CA ALA A 296 -28.17 -0.08 29.37
C ALA A 296 -27.88 1.21 30.12
N ARG A 297 -26.66 1.41 30.58
CA ARG A 297 -26.16 2.65 31.17
C ARG A 297 -24.87 3.13 30.55
N LEU A 298 -24.62 4.42 30.67
CA LEU A 298 -23.31 5.01 30.34
C LEU A 298 -22.39 4.88 31.57
N ALA A 299 -21.15 4.55 31.35
CA ALA A 299 -20.11 4.36 32.36
C ALA A 299 -18.78 5.03 31.91
N GLN A 300 -17.80 5.06 32.82
CA GLN A 300 -16.46 5.61 32.55
C GLN A 300 -16.48 6.99 31.86
N LYS A 301 -17.14 7.96 32.45
CA LYS A 301 -17.29 9.32 31.93
C LYS A 301 -17.82 9.32 30.46
N GLU A 302 -18.86 8.49 30.24
CA GLU A 302 -19.52 8.35 28.93
C GLU A 302 -18.69 7.80 27.79
N SER A 303 -17.61 7.09 28.10
CA SER A 303 -16.81 6.38 27.06
C SER A 303 -17.19 4.90 26.93
N GLU A 304 -18.18 4.44 27.69
CA GLU A 304 -18.58 3.04 27.75
C GLU A 304 -20.10 2.88 27.90
N VAL A 305 -20.68 1.95 27.14
CA VAL A 305 -22.06 1.47 27.29
C VAL A 305 -22.04 0.12 27.97
N ARG A 306 -22.77 -0.04 29.08
CA ARG A 306 -22.86 -1.30 29.85
C ARG A 306 -24.26 -1.87 29.88
N ILE A 307 -24.34 -3.21 29.83
CA ILE A 307 -25.49 -4.03 30.19
C ILE A 307 -25.06 -4.88 31.37
N ASP A 308 -25.70 -4.66 32.53
CA ASP A 308 -25.29 -5.28 33.79
C ASP A 308 -26.25 -6.38 34.26
N SER A 309 -27.52 -6.40 33.84
CA SER A 309 -28.49 -7.37 34.33
C SER A 309 -28.48 -8.67 33.54
N ILE A 310 -28.65 -9.81 34.21
CA ILE A 310 -28.74 -11.13 33.59
C ILE A 310 -29.89 -11.19 32.59
N LYS A 311 -31.02 -10.59 32.91
CA LYS A 311 -32.21 -10.53 32.05
C LYS A 311 -31.90 -9.81 30.76
N ASP A 312 -31.25 -8.65 30.82
CA ASP A 312 -30.92 -7.87 29.63
C ASP A 312 -29.76 -8.50 28.82
N MET A 313 -28.82 -9.19 29.47
CA MET A 313 -27.82 -10.01 28.79
C MET A 313 -28.46 -11.12 27.96
N LYS A 314 -29.39 -11.88 28.51
CA LYS A 314 -30.14 -12.91 27.80
C LYS A 314 -30.87 -12.30 26.59
N ARG A 315 -31.59 -11.19 26.79
CA ARG A 315 -32.30 -10.47 25.72
C ARG A 315 -31.35 -9.90 24.65
N TYR A 316 -30.16 -9.41 25.05
CA TYR A 316 -29.15 -8.95 24.11
C TYR A 316 -28.78 -10.05 23.14
N PHE A 317 -28.43 -11.24 23.63
CA PHE A 317 -28.06 -12.36 22.78
C PHE A 317 -29.24 -12.91 21.94
N GLN A 318 -30.48 -12.75 22.40
CA GLN A 318 -31.67 -13.10 21.61
C GLN A 318 -31.93 -12.10 20.45
N ILE A 319 -31.72 -10.78 20.68
CA ILE A 319 -32.08 -9.73 19.74
C ILE A 319 -30.91 -9.37 18.84
N ILE A 320 -29.74 -9.13 19.39
CA ILE A 320 -28.54 -8.66 18.67
C ILE A 320 -27.60 -9.80 18.34
N SER A 321 -27.37 -10.71 19.33
CA SER A 321 -26.46 -11.85 19.20
C SER A 321 -25.01 -11.41 18.95
N SER A 322 -24.16 -12.33 18.52
CA SER A 322 -22.76 -12.09 18.15
C SER A 322 -22.36 -13.08 17.06
N HIS A 323 -21.60 -12.63 16.08
CA HIS A 323 -20.91 -13.49 15.12
C HIS A 323 -19.47 -13.79 15.54
N ASN A 324 -19.00 -13.16 16.64
CA ASN A 324 -17.70 -13.46 17.24
C ASN A 324 -17.86 -14.58 18.28
N PRO A 325 -17.37 -15.81 18.00
CA PRO A 325 -17.51 -16.93 18.93
C PRO A 325 -16.88 -16.68 20.31
N LYS A 326 -15.93 -15.76 20.42
CA LYS A 326 -15.33 -15.34 21.68
C LYS A 326 -16.40 -14.82 22.65
N HIS A 327 -17.32 -13.97 22.18
CA HIS A 327 -18.37 -13.40 23.02
C HIS A 327 -19.42 -14.43 23.41
N LEU A 328 -19.79 -15.32 22.46
CA LEU A 328 -20.70 -16.43 22.75
C LEU A 328 -20.13 -17.38 23.80
N ARG A 329 -18.86 -17.79 23.65
CA ARG A 329 -18.20 -18.66 24.67
C ARG A 329 -18.16 -17.98 26.04
N ARG A 330 -17.79 -16.69 26.10
CA ARG A 330 -17.75 -15.94 27.38
C ARG A 330 -19.13 -15.75 28.01
N TYR A 331 -20.18 -15.70 27.20
CA TYR A 331 -21.55 -15.62 27.70
C TYR A 331 -22.05 -16.96 28.27
N LEU A 332 -21.72 -18.07 27.60
CA LEU A 332 -22.20 -19.41 27.96
C LEU A 332 -21.43 -20.04 29.14
N ASN A 333 -20.12 -19.74 29.23
CA ASN A 333 -19.21 -20.21 30.28
C ASN A 333 -19.18 -19.22 31.46
#